data_19e762289a6197d91c0b89b0c88f042c
#
_entry.id   19e762289a6197d91c0b89b0c88f042c
#
_cell.length_a   1.000
_cell.length_b   1.000
_cell.length_c   1.000
_cell.angle_alpha   90.00
_cell.angle_beta   90.00
_cell.angle_gamma   90.00
#
_symmetry.space_group_name_H-M   'P 1'
#
loop_
_entity.id
_entity.type
_entity.pdbx_description
1 polymer ?
#
loop_
_entity_poly.entity_id
_entity_poly.type
_entity_poly.pdbx_seq_one_letter_code
_entity_poly.pdbx_strand_id
1 'polypeptide(L)'
;QAPQAIVKAGISRTFQNIRLFMNMRVLENVLVGTHINTEYSFLDALFRTPKWKRIEAEKTKRAIQILKSIGLEYRMHDYAKNLPYGEQRKLEIARAIATGAKLLLLDEPAAGMNNSESEDLLNFIRTLKNKGYTVLLIEHDMSVVMNISDRIYVIDYGKQIAEGLPKDVATNPRVVEAYLGGVANNAVS
;
A
#
# COMPACT_ATOMS: atom_id res chain seq x y z
N GLN A 1 19.02 3.09 9.23
CA GLN A 1 18.78 4.37 8.54
C GLN A 1 17.51 5.03 9.08
N ALA A 2 17.48 6.36 9.12
CA ALA A 2 16.27 7.10 9.51
C ALA A 2 15.12 6.83 8.51
N PRO A 3 13.84 6.73 8.95
CA PRO A 3 12.71 6.44 8.06
C PRO A 3 12.60 7.39 6.86
N GLN A 4 12.94 8.66 7.05
CA GLN A 4 12.94 9.67 5.98
C GLN A 4 13.96 9.36 4.87
N ALA A 5 15.12 8.78 5.21
CA ALA A 5 16.13 8.40 4.23
C ALA A 5 15.66 7.22 3.35
N ILE A 6 14.91 6.28 3.95
CA ILE A 6 14.31 5.14 3.24
C ILE A 6 13.28 5.64 2.23
N VAL A 7 12.41 6.56 2.64
CA VAL A 7 11.39 7.13 1.73
C VAL A 7 12.04 7.92 0.61
N LYS A 8 13.09 8.73 0.90
CA LYS A 8 13.88 9.44 -0.14
C LYS A 8 14.59 8.48 -1.10
N ALA A 9 14.95 7.28 -0.64
CA ALA A 9 15.50 6.22 -1.49
C ALA A 9 14.43 5.54 -2.37
N GLY A 10 13.17 5.98 -2.28
CA GLY A 10 12.09 5.49 -3.14
C GLY A 10 11.33 4.29 -2.59
N ILE A 11 11.41 4.03 -1.27
CA ILE A 11 10.72 2.91 -0.62
C ILE A 11 9.70 3.47 0.38
N SER A 12 8.45 3.02 0.30
CA SER A 12 7.41 3.37 1.28
C SER A 12 6.73 2.10 1.81
N ARG A 13 6.44 2.08 3.11
CA ARG A 13 5.78 0.95 3.79
C ARG A 13 4.45 1.40 4.36
N THR A 14 3.41 0.59 4.14
CA THR A 14 2.19 0.64 4.94
C THR A 14 2.35 -0.24 6.18
N PHE A 15 1.47 -0.06 7.15
CA PHE A 15 1.48 -0.86 8.37
C PHE A 15 0.26 -1.79 8.37
N GLN A 16 0.35 -2.90 9.11
CA GLN A 16 -0.77 -3.81 9.32
C GLN A 16 -2.01 -3.07 9.85
N ASN A 17 -1.84 -2.22 10.88
CA ASN A 17 -2.88 -1.32 11.34
C ASN A 17 -2.88 -0.02 10.54
N ILE A 18 -4.02 0.40 10.03
CA ILE A 18 -4.19 1.63 9.26
C ILE A 18 -3.72 2.84 10.08
N ARG A 19 -2.76 3.60 9.54
CA ARG A 19 -2.21 4.81 10.16
C ARG A 19 -2.56 6.05 9.36
N LEU A 20 -3.85 6.34 9.24
CA LEU A 20 -4.36 7.57 8.66
C LEU A 20 -4.50 8.67 9.72
N PHE A 21 -4.46 9.91 9.27
CA PHE A 21 -4.89 11.07 10.06
C PHE A 21 -6.42 11.13 10.01
N MET A 22 -7.08 10.43 10.92
CA MET A 22 -8.53 10.18 10.89
C MET A 22 -9.39 11.46 10.90
N ASN A 23 -8.91 12.53 11.55
CA ASN A 23 -9.58 13.83 11.63
C ASN A 23 -9.15 14.80 10.51
N MET A 24 -8.37 14.35 9.53
CA MET A 24 -8.03 15.07 8.32
C MET A 24 -8.88 14.55 7.15
N ARG A 25 -9.06 15.40 6.16
CA ARG A 25 -9.75 15.03 4.92
C ARG A 25 -8.92 14.03 4.11
N VAL A 26 -9.59 13.33 3.21
CA VAL A 26 -8.97 12.37 2.27
C VAL A 26 -7.86 13.05 1.46
N LEU A 27 -8.14 14.21 0.87
CA LEU A 27 -7.14 14.98 0.13
C LEU A 27 -5.94 15.40 1.01
N GLU A 28 -6.19 15.84 2.23
CA GLU A 28 -5.15 16.27 3.17
C GLU A 28 -4.23 15.11 3.56
N ASN A 29 -4.78 13.90 3.76
CA ASN A 29 -3.99 12.69 4.01
C ASN A 29 -3.00 12.42 2.87
N VAL A 30 -3.42 12.57 1.62
CA VAL A 30 -2.52 12.38 0.46
C VAL A 30 -1.50 13.51 0.37
N LEU A 31 -1.91 14.77 0.64
CA LEU A 31 -1.01 15.91 0.65
C LEU A 31 0.13 15.77 1.65
N VAL A 32 -0.11 15.19 2.84
CA VAL A 32 0.96 14.88 3.80
C VAL A 32 2.08 14.06 3.16
N GLY A 33 1.74 13.06 2.32
CA GLY A 33 2.73 12.26 1.60
C GLY A 33 3.61 13.08 0.65
N THR A 34 3.10 14.18 0.10
CA THR A 34 3.87 15.02 -0.83
C THR A 34 4.92 15.90 -0.16
N HIS A 35 4.83 16.10 1.17
CA HIS A 35 5.72 17.03 1.89
C HIS A 35 7.18 16.57 1.97
N ILE A 36 7.47 15.31 1.78
CA ILE A 36 8.85 14.77 1.86
C ILE A 36 9.79 15.38 0.80
N ASN A 37 9.21 15.84 -0.32
CA ASN A 37 9.92 16.45 -1.45
C ASN A 37 9.61 17.94 -1.57
N THR A 38 9.46 18.65 -0.45
CA THR A 38 9.13 20.08 -0.45
C THR A 38 10.37 20.92 -0.79
N GLU A 39 10.27 21.74 -1.83
CA GLU A 39 11.38 22.55 -2.39
C GLU A 39 11.28 24.05 -2.06
N TYR A 40 10.45 24.46 -1.10
CA TYR A 40 10.38 25.84 -0.65
C TYR A 40 10.91 25.99 0.78
N SER A 41 11.40 27.21 1.09
CA SER A 41 11.90 27.53 2.42
C SER A 41 10.77 27.86 3.42
N PHE A 42 11.12 27.87 4.72
CA PHE A 42 10.19 28.33 5.75
C PHE A 42 9.67 29.76 5.50
N LEU A 43 10.53 30.66 5.00
CA LEU A 43 10.15 32.05 4.66
C LEU A 43 9.16 32.09 3.48
N ASP A 44 9.34 31.23 2.47
CA ASP A 44 8.40 31.12 1.36
C ASP A 44 6.99 30.73 1.86
N ALA A 45 6.92 29.80 2.81
CA ALA A 45 5.65 29.36 3.41
C ALA A 45 5.04 30.47 4.28
N LEU A 46 5.86 31.16 5.11
CA LEU A 46 5.41 32.23 6.01
C LEU A 46 4.79 33.40 5.24
N PHE A 47 5.47 33.85 4.18
CA PHE A 47 5.03 34.99 3.37
C PHE A 47 4.15 34.59 2.18
N ARG A 48 3.83 33.30 2.02
CA ARG A 48 3.02 32.76 0.92
C ARG A 48 3.46 33.27 -0.44
N THR A 49 4.77 33.21 -0.71
CA THR A 49 5.38 33.73 -1.94
C THR A 49 4.74 33.12 -3.20
N PRO A 50 4.89 33.73 -4.39
CA PRO A 50 4.44 33.13 -5.64
C PRO A 50 5.02 31.72 -5.87
N LYS A 51 6.27 31.47 -5.45
CA LYS A 51 6.92 30.16 -5.48
C LYS A 51 6.17 29.15 -4.62
N TRP A 52 5.83 29.50 -3.38
CA TRP A 52 5.04 28.66 -2.49
C TRP A 52 3.66 28.34 -3.10
N LYS A 53 2.93 29.35 -3.60
CA LYS A 53 1.60 29.15 -4.20
C LYS A 53 1.65 28.17 -5.38
N ARG A 54 2.65 28.31 -6.25
CA ARG A 54 2.83 27.40 -7.40
C ARG A 54 3.08 25.97 -6.96
N ILE A 55 4.02 25.76 -6.03
CA ILE A 55 4.39 24.41 -5.55
C ILE A 55 3.18 23.75 -4.84
N GLU A 56 2.45 24.48 -3.99
CA GLU A 56 1.27 23.94 -3.32
C GLU A 56 0.14 23.59 -4.32
N ALA A 57 -0.06 24.40 -5.36
CA ALA A 57 -1.00 24.09 -6.43
C ALA A 57 -0.60 22.81 -7.19
N GLU A 58 0.69 22.63 -7.51
CA GLU A 58 1.21 21.43 -8.16
C GLU A 58 1.05 20.18 -7.29
N LYS A 59 1.34 20.28 -5.97
CA LYS A 59 1.11 19.19 -5.01
C LYS A 59 -0.37 18.82 -4.92
N THR A 60 -1.24 19.82 -4.84
CA THR A 60 -2.69 19.59 -4.80
C THR A 60 -3.17 18.90 -6.06
N LYS A 61 -2.74 19.35 -7.24
CA LYS A 61 -3.07 18.71 -8.52
C LYS A 61 -2.60 17.25 -8.54
N ARG A 62 -1.36 16.98 -8.10
CA ARG A 62 -0.81 15.62 -8.00
C ARG A 62 -1.62 14.76 -7.03
N ALA A 63 -1.97 15.28 -5.85
CA ALA A 63 -2.78 14.56 -4.87
C ALA A 63 -4.16 14.19 -5.42
N ILE A 64 -4.82 15.10 -6.13
CA ILE A 64 -6.11 14.82 -6.81
C ILE A 64 -5.93 13.76 -7.90
N GLN A 65 -4.87 13.80 -8.69
CA GLN A 65 -4.59 12.78 -9.69
C GLN A 65 -4.38 11.40 -9.06
N ILE A 66 -3.69 11.32 -7.91
CA ILE A 66 -3.54 10.07 -7.16
C ILE A 66 -4.91 9.58 -6.69
N LEU A 67 -5.73 10.43 -6.06
CA LEU A 67 -7.08 10.08 -5.63
C LEU A 67 -7.95 9.58 -6.79
N LYS A 68 -7.89 10.26 -7.93
CA LYS A 68 -8.60 9.83 -9.14
C LYS A 68 -8.12 8.45 -9.61
N SER A 69 -6.82 8.19 -9.53
CA SER A 69 -6.24 6.91 -9.96
C SER A 69 -6.61 5.71 -9.10
N ILE A 70 -7.15 5.95 -7.90
CA ILE A 70 -7.60 4.94 -6.95
C ILE A 70 -9.13 4.95 -6.74
N GLY A 71 -9.83 5.82 -7.49
CA GLY A 71 -11.30 5.95 -7.45
C GLY A 71 -11.84 6.61 -6.16
N LEU A 72 -11.06 7.47 -5.51
CA LEU A 72 -11.45 8.17 -4.28
C LEU A 72 -11.59 9.70 -4.45
N GLU A 73 -11.59 10.22 -5.69
CA GLU A 73 -11.73 11.66 -5.93
C GLU A 73 -13.07 12.23 -5.43
N TYR A 74 -14.14 11.45 -5.49
CA TYR A 74 -15.47 11.87 -5.03
C TYR A 74 -15.55 12.01 -3.50
N ARG A 75 -14.59 11.39 -2.76
CA ARG A 75 -14.46 11.45 -1.31
C ARG A 75 -13.43 12.48 -0.83
N MET A 76 -12.81 13.25 -1.72
CA MET A 76 -11.64 14.08 -1.38
C MET A 76 -11.88 15.08 -0.25
N HIS A 77 -13.15 15.50 -0.04
CA HIS A 77 -13.54 16.42 1.02
C HIS A 77 -14.07 15.74 2.30
N ASP A 78 -14.28 14.41 2.26
CA ASP A 78 -14.72 13.64 3.43
C ASP A 78 -13.57 13.50 4.43
N TYR A 79 -13.91 13.29 5.70
CA TYR A 79 -12.91 12.92 6.72
C TYR A 79 -12.53 11.45 6.56
N ALA A 80 -11.23 11.13 6.74
CA ALA A 80 -10.72 9.77 6.59
C ALA A 80 -11.44 8.75 7.49
N LYS A 81 -11.87 9.17 8.69
CA LYS A 81 -12.64 8.32 9.63
C LYS A 81 -14.02 7.89 9.10
N ASN A 82 -14.56 8.62 8.13
CA ASN A 82 -15.90 8.34 7.56
C ASN A 82 -15.84 7.38 6.35
N LEU A 83 -14.65 6.99 5.92
CA LEU A 83 -14.48 6.04 4.84
C LEU A 83 -14.74 4.60 5.32
N PRO A 84 -15.32 3.73 4.49
CA PRO A 84 -15.29 2.28 4.69
C PRO A 84 -13.85 1.77 4.82
N TYR A 85 -13.66 0.64 5.50
CA TYR A 85 -12.32 0.11 5.80
C TYR A 85 -11.46 -0.12 4.56
N GLY A 86 -12.02 -0.68 3.49
CA GLY A 86 -11.34 -0.89 2.21
C GLY A 86 -10.88 0.42 1.56
N GLU A 87 -11.69 1.49 1.63
CA GLU A 87 -11.32 2.81 1.14
C GLU A 87 -10.23 3.47 2.00
N GLN A 88 -10.26 3.26 3.33
CA GLN A 88 -9.18 3.71 4.21
C GLN A 88 -7.85 3.07 3.85
N ARG A 89 -7.83 1.77 3.54
CA ARG A 89 -6.62 1.06 3.10
C ARG A 89 -6.12 1.58 1.75
N LYS A 90 -7.01 1.82 0.78
CA LYS A 90 -6.64 2.46 -0.50
C LYS A 90 -6.06 3.85 -0.28
N LEU A 91 -6.62 4.64 0.65
CA LEU A 91 -6.11 5.97 1.00
C LEU A 91 -4.71 5.90 1.65
N GLU A 92 -4.44 4.90 2.50
CA GLU A 92 -3.11 4.70 3.09
C GLU A 92 -2.07 4.40 2.01
N ILE A 93 -2.38 3.54 1.04
CA ILE A 93 -1.52 3.25 -0.11
C ILE A 93 -1.35 4.51 -0.97
N ALA A 94 -2.40 5.30 -1.20
CA ALA A 94 -2.33 6.57 -1.93
C ALA A 94 -1.37 7.57 -1.28
N ARG A 95 -1.36 7.65 0.06
CA ARG A 95 -0.40 8.46 0.80
C ARG A 95 1.03 7.96 0.62
N ALA A 96 1.24 6.64 0.60
CA ALA A 96 2.56 6.06 0.29
C ALA A 96 3.01 6.39 -1.14
N ILE A 97 2.13 6.31 -2.12
CA ILE A 97 2.38 6.71 -3.51
C ILE A 97 2.74 8.21 -3.62
N ALA A 98 2.08 9.07 -2.84
CA ALA A 98 2.29 10.51 -2.86
C ALA A 98 3.72 10.91 -2.44
N THR A 99 4.43 10.09 -1.68
CA THR A 99 5.85 10.31 -1.33
C THR A 99 6.79 10.25 -2.53
N GLY A 100 6.33 9.70 -3.67
CA GLY A 100 7.15 9.44 -4.85
C GLY A 100 7.88 8.10 -4.84
N ALA A 101 7.63 7.26 -3.83
CA ALA A 101 8.21 5.92 -3.75
C ALA A 101 7.84 5.08 -4.99
N LYS A 102 8.77 4.25 -5.42
CA LYS A 102 8.60 3.28 -6.52
C LYS A 102 8.42 1.86 -6.01
N LEU A 103 8.95 1.57 -4.83
CA LEU A 103 8.76 0.30 -4.12
C LEU A 103 7.80 0.51 -2.95
N LEU A 104 6.68 -0.20 -2.97
CA LEU A 104 5.67 -0.21 -1.93
C LEU A 104 5.74 -1.52 -1.16
N LEU A 105 5.93 -1.44 0.15
CA LEU A 105 5.89 -2.58 1.07
C LEU A 105 4.49 -2.61 1.69
N LEU A 106 3.70 -3.62 1.37
CA LEU A 106 2.34 -3.80 1.87
C LEU A 106 2.31 -4.99 2.83
N ASP A 107 1.96 -4.71 4.08
CA ASP A 107 1.96 -5.69 5.17
C ASP A 107 0.51 -6.08 5.48
N GLU A 108 0.11 -7.31 5.11
CA GLU A 108 -1.23 -7.88 5.24
C GLU A 108 -2.34 -6.88 4.85
N PRO A 109 -2.31 -6.32 3.62
CA PRO A 109 -3.20 -5.22 3.27
C PRO A 109 -4.68 -5.60 3.26
N ALA A 110 -5.02 -6.87 3.08
CA ALA A 110 -6.40 -7.37 3.04
C ALA A 110 -6.90 -7.87 4.40
N ALA A 111 -6.08 -7.81 5.47
CA ALA A 111 -6.47 -8.30 6.79
C ALA A 111 -7.72 -7.57 7.32
N GLY A 112 -8.69 -8.35 7.80
CA GLY A 112 -9.94 -7.81 8.37
C GLY A 112 -11.01 -7.37 7.35
N MET A 113 -10.78 -7.57 6.05
CA MET A 113 -11.73 -7.28 4.99
C MET A 113 -12.64 -8.47 4.71
N ASN A 114 -13.84 -8.18 4.23
CA ASN A 114 -14.69 -9.22 3.62
C ASN A 114 -14.15 -9.56 2.21
N ASN A 115 -14.68 -10.65 1.61
CA ASN A 115 -14.19 -11.15 0.32
C ASN A 115 -14.27 -10.11 -0.80
N SER A 116 -15.36 -9.34 -0.87
CA SER A 116 -15.56 -8.31 -1.91
C SER A 116 -14.58 -7.15 -1.73
N GLU A 117 -14.37 -6.66 -0.51
CA GLU A 117 -13.41 -5.59 -0.21
C GLU A 117 -11.97 -6.04 -0.50
N SER A 118 -11.64 -7.29 -0.15
CA SER A 118 -10.34 -7.90 -0.42
C SER A 118 -10.09 -7.98 -1.93
N GLU A 119 -11.06 -8.48 -2.71
CA GLU A 119 -10.94 -8.56 -4.16
C GLU A 119 -10.77 -7.18 -4.81
N ASP A 120 -11.54 -6.19 -4.38
CA ASP A 120 -11.41 -4.80 -4.84
C ASP A 120 -10.04 -4.21 -4.54
N LEU A 121 -9.48 -4.49 -3.34
CA LEU A 121 -8.15 -4.05 -2.98
C LEU A 121 -7.07 -4.75 -3.82
N LEU A 122 -7.18 -6.07 -4.01
CA LEU A 122 -6.23 -6.84 -4.82
C LEU A 122 -6.24 -6.40 -6.27
N ASN A 123 -7.42 -6.13 -6.83
CA ASN A 123 -7.55 -5.55 -8.17
C ASN A 123 -6.88 -4.18 -8.26
N PHE A 124 -7.06 -3.34 -7.25
CA PHE A 124 -6.34 -2.07 -7.19
C PHE A 124 -4.81 -2.28 -7.13
N ILE A 125 -4.29 -3.19 -6.29
CA ILE A 125 -2.85 -3.48 -6.21
C ILE A 125 -2.30 -3.95 -7.57
N ARG A 126 -3.03 -4.79 -8.32
CA ARG A 126 -2.64 -5.19 -9.67
C ARG A 126 -2.48 -3.98 -10.61
N THR A 127 -3.32 -2.95 -10.48
CA THR A 127 -3.19 -1.73 -11.30
C THR A 127 -1.92 -0.94 -11.01
N LEU A 128 -1.36 -1.06 -9.79
CA LEU A 128 -0.11 -0.37 -9.43
C LEU A 128 1.08 -0.88 -10.24
N LYS A 129 1.15 -2.19 -10.49
CA LYS A 129 2.17 -2.79 -11.36
C LYS A 129 2.13 -2.16 -12.76
N ASN A 130 0.95 -2.04 -13.34
CA ASN A 130 0.76 -1.43 -14.68
C ASN A 130 1.14 0.05 -14.72
N LYS A 131 1.16 0.72 -13.55
CA LYS A 131 1.61 2.11 -13.37
C LYS A 131 3.11 2.22 -13.04
N GLY A 132 3.86 1.11 -13.10
CA GLY A 132 5.31 1.07 -12.90
C GLY A 132 5.75 1.08 -11.42
N TYR A 133 4.87 0.68 -10.49
CA TYR A 133 5.25 0.44 -9.11
C TYR A 133 5.71 -1.00 -8.93
N THR A 134 6.73 -1.19 -8.09
CA THR A 134 7.08 -2.50 -7.55
C THR A 134 6.38 -2.65 -6.20
N VAL A 135 5.69 -3.77 -6.01
CA VAL A 135 5.00 -4.08 -4.76
C VAL A 135 5.64 -5.30 -4.12
N LEU A 136 6.10 -5.17 -2.89
CA LEU A 136 6.44 -6.29 -2.02
C LEU A 136 5.28 -6.49 -1.05
N LEU A 137 4.59 -7.62 -1.19
CA LEU A 137 3.43 -8.00 -0.41
C LEU A 137 3.85 -9.03 0.64
N ILE A 138 3.48 -8.80 1.90
CA ILE A 138 3.55 -9.80 2.96
C ILE A 138 2.13 -10.28 3.21
N GLU A 139 1.90 -11.57 3.04
CA GLU A 139 0.60 -12.22 3.22
C GLU A 139 0.77 -13.66 3.70
N HIS A 140 -0.21 -14.15 4.42
CA HIS A 140 -0.29 -15.52 4.87
C HIS A 140 -1.43 -16.31 4.20
N ASP A 141 -2.34 -15.64 3.48
CA ASP A 141 -3.37 -16.29 2.67
C ASP A 141 -2.78 -16.71 1.32
N MET A 142 -2.57 -18.02 1.18
CA MET A 142 -2.01 -18.61 -0.04
C MET A 142 -2.86 -18.31 -1.28
N SER A 143 -4.19 -18.21 -1.15
CA SER A 143 -5.07 -17.89 -2.27
C SER A 143 -4.83 -16.49 -2.80
N VAL A 144 -4.63 -15.52 -1.90
CA VAL A 144 -4.27 -14.14 -2.24
C VAL A 144 -2.91 -14.11 -2.93
N VAL A 145 -1.89 -14.72 -2.30
CA VAL A 145 -0.51 -14.71 -2.80
C VAL A 145 -0.41 -15.32 -4.19
N MET A 146 -1.02 -16.49 -4.41
CA MET A 146 -0.98 -17.18 -5.70
C MET A 146 -1.65 -16.38 -6.83
N ASN A 147 -2.68 -15.62 -6.51
CA ASN A 147 -3.44 -14.87 -7.52
C ASN A 147 -2.83 -13.53 -7.91
N ILE A 148 -1.99 -12.92 -7.05
CA ILE A 148 -1.51 -11.55 -7.28
C ILE A 148 -0.01 -11.47 -7.59
N SER A 149 0.78 -12.46 -7.16
CA SER A 149 2.24 -12.37 -7.18
C SER A 149 2.82 -12.83 -8.52
N ASP A 150 3.88 -12.16 -8.96
CA ASP A 150 4.73 -12.63 -10.08
C ASP A 150 5.81 -13.60 -9.58
N ARG A 151 6.28 -13.41 -8.33
CA ARG A 151 7.31 -14.23 -7.67
C ARG A 151 7.01 -14.30 -6.19
N ILE A 152 7.20 -15.46 -5.61
CA ILE A 152 6.90 -15.75 -4.21
C ILE A 152 8.17 -16.21 -3.51
N TYR A 153 8.40 -15.69 -2.31
CA TYR A 153 9.38 -16.16 -1.35
C TYR A 153 8.62 -16.69 -0.13
N VAL A 154 8.77 -17.99 0.16
CA VAL A 154 8.10 -18.60 1.30
C VAL A 154 9.06 -18.70 2.46
N ILE A 155 8.62 -18.15 3.61
CA ILE A 155 9.41 -18.12 4.84
C ILE A 155 8.65 -18.91 5.91
N ASP A 156 9.33 -19.85 6.54
CA ASP A 156 8.84 -20.62 7.68
C ASP A 156 9.87 -20.57 8.80
N TYR A 157 9.43 -20.24 10.03
CA TYR A 157 10.30 -20.02 11.21
C TYR A 157 11.58 -19.20 10.91
N GLY A 158 11.44 -18.14 10.11
CA GLY A 158 12.54 -17.23 9.75
C GLY A 158 13.51 -17.76 8.71
N LYS A 159 13.24 -18.92 8.11
CA LYS A 159 14.04 -19.52 7.04
C LYS A 159 13.26 -19.54 5.73
N GLN A 160 13.93 -19.22 4.63
CA GLN A 160 13.35 -19.39 3.31
C GLN A 160 13.27 -20.89 2.98
N ILE A 161 12.05 -21.39 2.74
CA ILE A 161 11.79 -22.79 2.41
C ILE A 161 11.52 -23.01 0.92
N ALA A 162 11.04 -21.98 0.21
CA ALA A 162 10.81 -22.02 -1.24
C ALA A 162 10.91 -20.62 -1.86
N GLU A 163 11.14 -20.60 -3.17
CA GLU A 163 11.13 -19.41 -4.01
C GLU A 163 10.78 -19.79 -5.44
N GLY A 164 9.95 -19.00 -6.12
CA GLY A 164 9.62 -19.26 -7.50
C GLY A 164 8.38 -18.56 -8.00
N LEU A 165 7.90 -19.03 -9.15
CA LEU A 165 6.59 -18.61 -9.69
C LEU A 165 5.47 -19.23 -8.84
N PRO A 166 4.27 -18.63 -8.81
CA PRO A 166 3.14 -19.17 -8.05
C PRO A 166 2.90 -20.67 -8.30
N LYS A 167 2.91 -21.11 -9.56
CA LYS A 167 2.71 -22.52 -9.94
C LYS A 167 3.75 -23.47 -9.35
N ASP A 168 5.01 -23.02 -9.25
CA ASP A 168 6.11 -23.84 -8.77
C ASP A 168 6.08 -23.94 -7.23
N VAL A 169 5.70 -22.83 -6.58
CA VAL A 169 5.54 -22.77 -5.12
C VAL A 169 4.34 -23.58 -4.65
N ALA A 170 3.22 -23.55 -5.39
CA ALA A 170 2.00 -24.28 -5.05
C ALA A 170 2.19 -25.80 -4.96
N THR A 171 3.13 -26.34 -5.74
CA THR A 171 3.42 -27.79 -5.80
C THR A 171 4.63 -28.20 -4.96
N ASN A 172 5.28 -27.26 -4.29
CA ASN A 172 6.46 -27.55 -3.48
C ASN A 172 6.07 -28.33 -2.21
N PRO A 173 6.61 -29.55 -1.97
CA PRO A 173 6.22 -30.37 -0.82
C PRO A 173 6.41 -29.68 0.53
N ARG A 174 7.48 -28.87 0.71
CA ARG A 174 7.75 -28.13 1.95
C ARG A 174 6.71 -27.04 2.21
N VAL A 175 6.22 -26.40 1.15
CA VAL A 175 5.17 -25.38 1.26
C VAL A 175 3.82 -26.03 1.57
N VAL A 176 3.52 -27.15 0.92
CA VAL A 176 2.31 -27.93 1.18
C VAL A 176 2.29 -28.39 2.64
N GLU A 177 3.38 -28.93 3.16
CA GLU A 177 3.50 -29.36 4.55
C GLU A 177 3.33 -28.19 5.54
N ALA A 178 4.01 -27.05 5.30
CA ALA A 178 4.00 -25.92 6.22
C ALA A 178 2.67 -25.15 6.24
N TYR A 179 2.00 -25.01 5.10
CA TYR A 179 0.85 -24.11 4.95
C TYR A 179 -0.45 -24.80 4.56
N LEU A 180 -0.41 -25.97 3.92
CA LEU A 180 -1.59 -26.71 3.45
C LEU A 180 -1.80 -28.03 4.19
N GLY A 181 -0.75 -28.59 4.78
CA GLY A 181 -0.80 -29.85 5.54
C GLY A 181 -1.59 -29.76 6.86
N GLY A 182 -1.76 -28.56 7.42
CA GLY A 182 -2.57 -28.34 8.62
C GLY A 182 -4.10 -28.48 8.41
N VAL A 183 -4.56 -28.43 7.18
CA VAL A 183 -5.99 -28.57 6.84
C VAL A 183 -6.43 -30.04 6.77
N ALA A 184 -5.50 -30.94 6.47
CA ALA A 184 -5.80 -32.37 6.38
C ALA A 184 -5.98 -33.07 7.75
N ASN A 185 -5.40 -32.52 8.82
CA ASN A 185 -5.50 -33.12 10.17
C ASN A 185 -6.73 -32.69 10.97
N ASN A 186 -7.49 -31.68 10.56
CA ASN A 186 -8.70 -31.23 11.25
C ASN A 186 -10.02 -31.81 10.66
N ALA A 187 -9.93 -32.68 9.64
CA ALA A 187 -11.09 -33.35 9.06
C ALA A 187 -11.30 -34.79 9.56
N VAL A 188 -10.47 -35.26 10.52
CA VAL A 188 -10.56 -36.60 11.12
C VAL A 188 -10.48 -36.49 12.66
N SER A 189 -11.45 -35.81 13.25
CA SER A 189 -11.74 -35.96 14.69
C SER A 189 -13.19 -35.57 14.97
#